data_f42c8e518feb6f599ee5425901759eca
#
_entry.id   f42c8e518feb6f599ee5425901759eca
#
_cell.length_a   1.000
_cell.length_b   1.000
_cell.length_c   1.000
_cell.angle_alpha   90.00
_cell.angle_beta   90.00
_cell.angle_gamma   90.00
#
_symmetry.space_group_name_H-M   'P 1'
#
loop_
_entity.id
_entity.type
_entity.pdbx_description
1 polymer ?
#
loop_
_entity_poly.entity_id
_entity_poly.type
_entity_poly.pdbx_seq_one_letter_code
_entity_poly.pdbx_strand_id
1 'polypeptide(L)'
;YAWAGFFAWLLRDVMHYRRDVVMINLSRAFPDKKYKELKQISNAFYRHFGEILAETIWFGGCRNPERLHRKRLVEYTNLDIVEAALAESPGVVVLNSHFGNWELTGGCLTYDYRPESERSRMDANDIIAVYKPLSSKMWDEIMRVNRCAPVLRYGYTGYVSSVNLLRFALSHKEDKKIYIIPTDQCPYRNSTVNDVVDFMHQPTRTMLGGASIAHKLHYSVFYMSLIPVSRGHYEWTFKEICRNASTM
;
A
#
# COMPACT_ATOMS: atom_id res chain seq x y z
N TYR A 1 -14.91 8.39 -14.17
CA TYR A 1 -15.38 8.65 -12.79
C TYR A 1 -16.89 8.58 -12.55
N ALA A 2 -17.74 8.46 -13.59
CA ALA A 2 -19.16 8.16 -13.39
C ALA A 2 -19.37 6.90 -12.53
N TRP A 3 -18.57 5.86 -12.74
CA TRP A 3 -18.56 4.63 -11.93
C TRP A 3 -18.21 4.87 -10.47
N ALA A 4 -17.32 5.82 -10.16
CA ALA A 4 -16.96 6.14 -8.78
C ALA A 4 -18.17 6.68 -7.99
N GLY A 5 -18.95 7.56 -8.62
CA GLY A 5 -20.20 8.05 -8.02
C GLY A 5 -21.23 6.95 -7.82
N PHE A 6 -21.36 6.04 -8.78
CA PHE A 6 -22.23 4.87 -8.68
C PHE A 6 -21.80 3.96 -7.52
N PHE A 7 -20.51 3.62 -7.39
CA PHE A 7 -20.01 2.79 -6.28
C PHE A 7 -20.20 3.47 -4.93
N ALA A 8 -19.94 4.78 -4.85
CA ALA A 8 -20.16 5.52 -3.61
C ALA A 8 -21.63 5.48 -3.16
N TRP A 9 -22.57 5.71 -4.10
CA TRP A 9 -24.00 5.60 -3.85
C TRP A 9 -24.41 4.18 -3.45
N LEU A 10 -23.97 3.17 -4.21
CA LEU A 10 -24.28 1.76 -3.94
C LEU A 10 -23.85 1.35 -2.54
N LEU A 11 -22.61 1.66 -2.15
CA LEU A 11 -22.06 1.29 -0.85
C LEU A 11 -22.71 2.04 0.31
N ARG A 12 -22.95 3.35 0.14
CA ARG A 12 -23.45 4.20 1.21
C ARG A 12 -24.97 4.06 1.39
N ASP A 13 -25.71 4.13 0.28
CA ASP A 13 -27.17 4.36 0.32
C ASP A 13 -27.98 3.09 0.11
N VAL A 14 -27.42 2.09 -0.61
CA VAL A 14 -28.12 0.82 -0.89
C VAL A 14 -27.62 -0.28 0.04
N MET A 15 -26.32 -0.52 0.08
CA MET A 15 -25.74 -1.62 0.86
C MET A 15 -25.50 -1.25 2.33
N HIS A 16 -25.46 0.03 2.67
CA HIS A 16 -25.09 0.54 3.99
C HIS A 16 -23.76 -0.09 4.50
N TYR A 17 -22.82 -0.31 3.56
CA TYR A 17 -21.61 -1.05 3.80
C TYR A 17 -20.82 -0.50 4.98
N ARG A 18 -20.73 -1.27 6.06
CA ARG A 18 -20.00 -0.95 7.31
C ARG A 18 -20.39 0.41 7.94
N ARG A 19 -21.60 0.91 7.71
CA ARG A 19 -22.04 2.24 8.15
C ARG A 19 -21.81 2.48 9.64
N ASP A 20 -22.19 1.52 10.48
CA ASP A 20 -22.04 1.65 11.93
C ASP A 20 -20.58 1.65 12.35
N VAL A 21 -19.75 0.78 11.75
CA VAL A 21 -18.31 0.73 11.98
C VAL A 21 -17.65 2.07 11.62
N VAL A 22 -18.00 2.64 10.47
CA VAL A 22 -17.49 3.96 10.04
C VAL A 22 -17.89 5.03 11.04
N MET A 23 -19.16 5.08 11.44
CA MET A 23 -19.65 6.12 12.36
C MET A 23 -19.04 5.96 13.77
N ILE A 24 -18.92 4.74 14.29
CA ILE A 24 -18.26 4.46 15.58
C ILE A 24 -16.79 4.90 15.55
N ASN A 25 -16.05 4.54 14.50
CA ASN A 25 -14.65 4.93 14.38
C ASN A 25 -14.49 6.45 14.25
N LEU A 26 -15.35 7.11 13.46
CA LEU A 26 -15.31 8.56 13.33
C LEU A 26 -15.64 9.28 14.65
N SER A 27 -16.62 8.81 15.42
CA SER A 27 -16.97 9.40 16.71
C SER A 27 -15.85 9.27 17.74
N ARG A 28 -15.10 8.17 17.70
CA ARG A 28 -13.93 7.96 18.58
C ARG A 28 -12.70 8.76 18.13
N ALA A 29 -12.48 8.82 16.82
CA ALA A 29 -11.36 9.55 16.23
C ALA A 29 -11.50 11.08 16.34
N PHE A 30 -12.74 11.57 16.37
CA PHE A 30 -13.07 13.00 16.41
C PHE A 30 -14.12 13.28 17.50
N PRO A 31 -13.78 13.15 18.79
CA PRO A 31 -14.75 13.23 19.89
C PRO A 31 -15.45 14.60 19.99
N ASP A 32 -14.78 15.67 19.55
CA ASP A 32 -15.30 17.03 19.62
C ASP A 32 -16.24 17.41 18.46
N LYS A 33 -16.35 16.54 17.43
CA LYS A 33 -17.19 16.83 16.27
C LYS A 33 -18.64 16.44 16.49
N LYS A 34 -19.54 17.33 16.03
CA LYS A 34 -20.99 17.06 16.04
C LYS A 34 -21.37 16.00 14.99
N TYR A 35 -22.47 15.32 15.21
CA TYR A 35 -22.99 14.29 14.29
C TYR A 35 -23.06 14.75 12.82
N LYS A 36 -23.47 16.00 12.56
CA LYS A 36 -23.54 16.56 11.20
C LYS A 36 -22.17 16.59 10.53
N GLU A 37 -21.12 16.94 11.26
CA GLU A 37 -19.74 16.97 10.75
C GLU A 37 -19.19 15.55 10.52
N LEU A 38 -19.45 14.63 11.45
CA LEU A 38 -19.08 13.21 11.28
C LEU A 38 -19.78 12.61 10.05
N LYS A 39 -21.05 12.97 9.80
CA LYS A 39 -21.76 12.54 8.60
C LYS A 39 -21.15 13.11 7.31
N GLN A 40 -20.64 14.34 7.32
CA GLN A 40 -19.92 14.90 6.19
C GLN A 40 -18.62 14.14 5.90
N ILE A 41 -17.84 13.81 6.95
CA ILE A 41 -16.62 13.01 6.83
C ILE A 41 -16.95 11.60 6.30
N SER A 42 -18.00 10.96 6.84
CA SER A 42 -18.49 9.67 6.35
C SER A 42 -18.87 9.72 4.85
N ASN A 43 -19.55 10.77 4.41
CA ASN A 43 -19.88 10.93 3.00
C ASN A 43 -18.64 11.12 2.12
N ALA A 44 -17.61 11.83 2.61
CA ALA A 44 -16.34 11.98 1.92
C ALA A 44 -15.60 10.63 1.83
N PHE A 45 -15.60 9.83 2.90
CA PHE A 45 -15.07 8.47 2.91
C PHE A 45 -15.70 7.60 1.83
N TYR A 46 -17.04 7.53 1.72
CA TYR A 46 -17.67 6.70 0.69
C TYR A 46 -17.41 7.20 -0.73
N ARG A 47 -17.28 8.51 -0.95
CA ARG A 47 -16.88 9.05 -2.25
C ARG A 47 -15.48 8.60 -2.64
N HIS A 48 -14.53 8.75 -1.72
CA HIS A 48 -13.15 8.30 -1.93
C HIS A 48 -13.08 6.78 -2.14
N PHE A 49 -13.80 6.01 -1.34
CA PHE A 49 -13.84 4.56 -1.48
C PHE A 49 -14.44 4.12 -2.84
N GLY A 50 -15.46 4.83 -3.32
CA GLY A 50 -15.99 4.63 -4.67
C GLY A 50 -14.98 4.95 -5.77
N GLU A 51 -14.13 5.95 -5.58
CA GLU A 51 -13.01 6.27 -6.49
C GLU A 51 -11.97 5.17 -6.49
N ILE A 52 -11.53 4.70 -5.32
CA ILE A 52 -10.62 3.56 -5.19
C ILE A 52 -11.15 2.34 -5.95
N LEU A 53 -12.42 1.97 -5.77
CA LEU A 53 -13.00 0.81 -6.46
C LEU A 53 -13.00 0.99 -7.99
N ALA A 54 -13.40 2.15 -8.48
CA ALA A 54 -13.42 2.43 -9.91
C ALA A 54 -12.00 2.37 -10.53
N GLU A 55 -11.03 2.95 -9.83
CA GLU A 55 -9.63 2.94 -10.25
C GLU A 55 -9.02 1.54 -10.18
N THR A 56 -9.33 0.76 -9.14
CA THR A 56 -8.87 -0.61 -8.97
C THR A 56 -9.39 -1.51 -10.10
N ILE A 57 -10.66 -1.38 -10.48
CA ILE A 57 -11.23 -2.13 -11.61
C ILE A 57 -10.56 -1.71 -12.92
N TRP A 58 -10.37 -0.41 -13.13
CA TRP A 58 -9.69 0.10 -14.31
C TRP A 58 -8.24 -0.37 -14.38
N PHE A 59 -7.52 -0.34 -13.24
CA PHE A 59 -6.13 -0.78 -13.10
C PHE A 59 -5.96 -2.26 -13.46
N GLY A 60 -6.86 -3.13 -13.00
CA GLY A 60 -6.86 -4.55 -13.33
C GLY A 60 -6.98 -4.84 -14.85
N GLY A 61 -7.54 -3.89 -15.61
CA GLY A 61 -7.56 -3.92 -17.08
C GLY A 61 -6.28 -3.37 -17.74
N CYS A 62 -5.36 -2.78 -16.98
CA CYS A 62 -4.14 -2.15 -17.49
C CYS A 62 -2.98 -3.14 -17.63
N ARG A 63 -3.14 -4.15 -18.49
CA ARG A 63 -2.08 -5.12 -18.79
C ARG A 63 -0.95 -4.56 -19.68
N ASN A 64 -1.10 -3.33 -20.15
CA ASN A 64 -0.08 -2.61 -20.90
C ASN A 64 0.51 -1.50 -20.05
N PRO A 65 1.79 -1.61 -19.60
CA PRO A 65 2.47 -0.58 -18.81
C PRO A 65 2.51 0.80 -19.47
N GLU A 66 2.64 0.87 -20.81
CA GLU A 66 2.64 2.14 -21.52
C GLU A 66 1.31 2.90 -21.37
N ARG A 67 0.20 2.17 -21.36
CA ARG A 67 -1.12 2.76 -21.11
C ARG A 67 -1.20 3.34 -19.69
N LEU A 68 -0.65 2.63 -18.71
CA LEU A 68 -0.59 3.09 -17.33
C LEU A 68 0.34 4.29 -17.20
N HIS A 69 1.52 4.23 -17.79
CA HIS A 69 2.50 5.31 -17.81
C HIS A 69 1.90 6.61 -18.39
N ARG A 70 1.21 6.55 -19.53
CA ARG A 70 0.56 7.73 -20.14
C ARG A 70 -0.53 8.38 -19.28
N LYS A 71 -1.12 7.64 -18.35
CA LYS A 71 -2.18 8.16 -17.48
C LYS A 71 -1.69 9.00 -16.31
N ARG A 72 -0.40 8.86 -15.94
CA ARG A 72 0.21 9.60 -14.85
C ARG A 72 -0.63 9.59 -13.57
N LEU A 73 -1.13 8.39 -13.20
CA LEU A 73 -1.96 8.25 -11.99
C LEU A 73 -1.15 8.49 -10.72
N VAL A 74 0.11 8.09 -10.74
CA VAL A 74 1.02 8.19 -9.61
C VAL A 74 2.32 8.80 -10.09
N GLU A 75 2.89 9.73 -9.34
CA GLU A 75 4.21 10.31 -9.58
C GLU A 75 5.07 10.13 -8.33
N TYR A 76 6.33 9.74 -8.51
CA TYR A 76 7.31 9.73 -7.44
C TYR A 76 7.86 11.13 -7.21
N THR A 77 7.98 11.54 -5.95
CA THR A 77 8.59 12.82 -5.60
C THR A 77 10.08 12.70 -5.31
N ASN A 78 10.54 11.54 -4.84
CA ASN A 78 11.90 11.32 -4.35
C ASN A 78 12.30 9.82 -4.35
N LEU A 79 12.12 9.12 -5.47
CA LEU A 79 12.48 7.71 -5.61
C LEU A 79 13.99 7.46 -5.45
N ASP A 80 14.81 8.43 -5.81
CA ASP A 80 16.27 8.43 -5.72
C ASP A 80 16.80 8.06 -4.32
N ILE A 81 16.13 8.48 -3.25
CA ILE A 81 16.58 8.13 -1.88
C ILE A 81 16.43 6.64 -1.57
N VAL A 82 15.44 5.99 -2.15
CA VAL A 82 15.22 4.52 -1.99
C VAL A 82 16.24 3.76 -2.84
N GLU A 83 16.52 4.25 -4.06
CA GLU A 83 17.53 3.67 -4.94
C GLU A 83 18.93 3.76 -4.32
N ALA A 84 19.27 4.91 -3.74
CA ALA A 84 20.54 5.09 -3.02
C ALA A 84 20.63 4.15 -1.80
N ALA A 85 19.54 4.01 -1.03
CA ALA A 85 19.52 3.07 0.09
C ALA A 85 19.68 1.61 -0.35
N LEU A 86 19.04 1.21 -1.45
CA LEU A 86 19.17 -0.14 -2.00
C LEU A 86 20.60 -0.42 -2.51
N ALA A 87 21.31 0.60 -2.99
CA ALA A 87 22.71 0.44 -3.39
C ALA A 87 23.62 0.09 -2.20
N GLU A 88 23.37 0.67 -1.03
CA GLU A 88 24.19 0.56 0.19
C GLU A 88 23.74 -0.55 1.14
N SER A 89 22.45 -0.86 1.18
CA SER A 89 21.84 -1.83 2.10
C SER A 89 21.70 -3.21 1.45
N PRO A 90 21.70 -4.30 2.25
CA PRO A 90 21.34 -5.65 1.76
C PRO A 90 19.92 -5.73 1.21
N GLY A 91 19.01 -4.85 1.66
CA GLY A 91 17.64 -4.74 1.21
C GLY A 91 16.95 -3.53 1.83
N VAL A 92 15.74 -3.24 1.35
CA VAL A 92 14.95 -2.11 1.82
C VAL A 92 13.55 -2.59 2.20
N VAL A 93 13.08 -2.21 3.39
CA VAL A 93 11.67 -2.35 3.79
C VAL A 93 10.97 -1.01 3.63
N VAL A 94 9.92 -0.99 2.84
CA VAL A 94 9.04 0.15 2.67
C VAL A 94 7.72 -0.14 3.39
N LEU A 95 7.52 0.54 4.51
CA LEU A 95 6.27 0.50 5.26
C LEU A 95 5.27 1.44 4.60
N ASN A 96 4.03 0.98 4.42
CA ASN A 96 2.96 1.82 3.89
C ASN A 96 1.64 1.57 4.63
N SER A 97 0.64 2.38 4.30
CA SER A 97 -0.72 2.28 4.84
C SER A 97 -1.74 2.17 3.71
N HIS A 98 -2.99 1.81 4.07
CA HIS A 98 -4.14 1.81 3.16
C HIS A 98 -4.69 3.23 2.94
N PHE A 99 -3.79 4.23 2.90
CA PHE A 99 -4.12 5.60 2.56
C PHE A 99 -4.01 5.83 1.05
N GLY A 100 -4.87 6.66 0.49
CA GLY A 100 -4.96 6.83 -0.95
C GLY A 100 -5.46 5.56 -1.66
N ASN A 101 -4.97 5.28 -2.85
CA ASN A 101 -5.28 4.04 -3.57
C ASN A 101 -4.08 3.08 -3.60
N TRP A 102 -3.87 2.36 -2.51
CA TRP A 102 -2.77 1.37 -2.35
C TRP A 102 -2.82 0.23 -3.39
N GLU A 103 -3.97 -0.02 -4.03
CA GLU A 103 -4.10 -1.04 -5.08
C GLU A 103 -3.26 -0.71 -6.33
N LEU A 104 -2.84 0.55 -6.49
CA LEU A 104 -1.97 0.98 -7.58
C LEU A 104 -0.50 0.56 -7.40
N THR A 105 -0.12 -0.04 -6.27
CA THR A 105 1.27 -0.44 -5.98
C THR A 105 1.84 -1.40 -7.03
N GLY A 106 1.03 -2.25 -7.65
CA GLY A 106 1.48 -3.16 -8.72
C GLY A 106 1.99 -2.48 -9.99
N GLY A 107 1.78 -1.16 -10.15
CA GLY A 107 2.29 -0.36 -11.25
C GLY A 107 3.59 0.38 -10.96
N CYS A 108 4.24 0.14 -9.81
CA CYS A 108 5.35 0.94 -9.29
C CYS A 108 6.44 1.27 -10.31
N LEU A 109 6.90 0.31 -11.13
CA LEU A 109 7.93 0.57 -12.16
C LEU A 109 7.43 1.45 -13.32
N THR A 110 6.13 1.57 -13.50
CA THR A 110 5.56 2.39 -14.59
C THR A 110 5.39 3.85 -14.25
N TYR A 111 5.63 4.22 -12.99
CA TYR A 111 5.42 5.57 -12.45
C TYR A 111 6.69 6.42 -12.42
N ASP A 112 7.79 5.89 -12.95
CA ASP A 112 9.03 6.66 -13.11
C ASP A 112 8.97 7.45 -14.43
N TYR A 113 8.76 8.76 -14.31
CA TYR A 113 8.65 9.69 -15.45
C TYR A 113 9.94 10.45 -15.72
N ARG A 114 11.02 10.08 -15.06
CA ARG A 114 12.35 10.66 -15.35
C ARG A 114 12.77 10.34 -16.80
N PRO A 115 13.70 11.11 -17.38
CA PRO A 115 14.29 10.77 -18.67
C PRO A 115 14.79 9.32 -18.69
N GLU A 116 14.76 8.64 -19.82
CA GLU A 116 15.10 7.20 -19.91
C GLU A 116 16.49 6.87 -19.36
N SER A 117 17.46 7.79 -19.55
CA SER A 117 18.81 7.68 -19.00
C SER A 117 18.89 7.71 -17.47
N GLU A 118 17.89 8.27 -16.80
CA GLU A 118 17.81 8.46 -15.35
C GLU A 118 16.81 7.53 -14.66
N ARG A 119 16.05 6.75 -15.46
CA ARG A 119 15.05 5.81 -14.90
C ARG A 119 15.72 4.73 -14.09
N SER A 120 14.98 4.27 -13.11
CA SER A 120 15.34 3.12 -12.30
C SER A 120 15.67 1.91 -13.18
N ARG A 121 16.78 1.25 -12.86
CA ARG A 121 17.19 -0.02 -13.49
C ARG A 121 16.70 -1.25 -12.75
N MET A 122 15.83 -1.05 -11.73
CA MET A 122 15.24 -2.15 -10.97
C MET A 122 14.35 -3.02 -11.87
N ASP A 123 14.48 -4.32 -11.71
CA ASP A 123 13.53 -5.27 -12.29
C ASP A 123 12.23 -5.35 -11.46
N ALA A 124 11.13 -5.77 -12.08
CA ALA A 124 9.88 -5.97 -11.36
C ALA A 124 10.04 -6.94 -10.18
N ASN A 125 10.87 -7.97 -10.34
CA ASN A 125 11.13 -8.98 -9.31
C ASN A 125 12.06 -8.49 -8.18
N ASP A 126 12.60 -7.27 -8.26
CA ASP A 126 13.29 -6.65 -7.13
C ASP A 126 12.32 -6.01 -6.14
N ILE A 127 11.07 -5.81 -6.55
CA ILE A 127 10.02 -5.21 -5.73
C ILE A 127 9.05 -6.29 -5.26
N ILE A 128 9.02 -6.52 -3.95
CA ILE A 128 8.21 -7.53 -3.30
C ILE A 128 7.00 -6.88 -2.66
N ALA A 129 5.82 -7.13 -3.23
CA ALA A 129 4.55 -6.69 -2.65
C ALA A 129 4.02 -7.74 -1.67
N VAL A 130 4.00 -7.38 -0.39
CA VAL A 130 3.54 -8.28 0.67
C VAL A 130 2.04 -8.12 0.86
N TYR A 131 1.33 -9.26 0.89
CA TYR A 131 -0.12 -9.26 1.03
C TYR A 131 -0.60 -10.29 2.05
N LYS A 132 -1.80 -10.10 2.58
CA LYS A 132 -2.51 -11.10 3.37
C LYS A 132 -3.40 -11.93 2.45
N PRO A 133 -3.23 -13.27 2.38
CA PRO A 133 -4.09 -14.13 1.59
C PRO A 133 -5.55 -14.01 2.01
N LEU A 134 -6.44 -13.98 1.04
CA LEU A 134 -7.88 -14.00 1.28
C LEU A 134 -8.34 -15.43 1.61
N SER A 135 -9.42 -15.54 2.38
CA SER A 135 -10.01 -16.83 2.74
C SER A 135 -10.55 -17.60 1.53
N SER A 136 -11.03 -16.91 0.52
CA SER A 136 -11.47 -17.49 -0.74
C SER A 136 -10.34 -17.53 -1.75
N LYS A 137 -9.92 -18.73 -2.18
CA LYS A 137 -8.87 -18.91 -3.20
C LYS A 137 -9.20 -18.25 -4.54
N MET A 138 -10.47 -18.24 -4.92
CA MET A 138 -10.94 -17.60 -6.15
C MET A 138 -10.74 -16.08 -6.08
N TRP A 139 -11.18 -15.44 -4.98
CA TRP A 139 -10.99 -14.00 -4.79
C TRP A 139 -9.53 -13.62 -4.61
N ASP A 140 -8.74 -14.47 -3.97
CA ASP A 140 -7.30 -14.26 -3.80
C ASP A 140 -6.60 -14.20 -5.17
N GLU A 141 -6.91 -15.13 -6.06
CA GLU A 141 -6.37 -15.14 -7.42
C GLU A 141 -6.86 -13.97 -8.27
N ILE A 142 -8.14 -13.60 -8.19
CA ILE A 142 -8.68 -12.42 -8.89
C ILE A 142 -7.94 -11.16 -8.44
N MET A 143 -7.73 -10.98 -7.13
CA MET A 143 -7.01 -9.82 -6.60
C MET A 143 -5.53 -9.84 -6.96
N ARG A 144 -4.88 -11.02 -6.98
CA ARG A 144 -3.50 -11.17 -7.45
C ARG A 144 -3.35 -10.71 -8.90
N VAL A 145 -4.21 -11.21 -9.78
CA VAL A 145 -4.21 -10.84 -11.20
C VAL A 145 -4.49 -9.35 -11.38
N ASN A 146 -5.41 -8.79 -10.62
CA ASN A 146 -5.73 -7.36 -10.66
C ASN A 146 -4.52 -6.51 -10.22
N ARG A 147 -3.97 -6.78 -9.04
CA ARG A 147 -2.84 -6.04 -8.46
C ARG A 147 -1.56 -6.12 -9.26
N CYS A 148 -1.32 -7.26 -9.90
CA CYS A 148 -0.12 -7.48 -10.71
C CYS A 148 -0.34 -7.19 -12.20
N ALA A 149 -1.51 -6.67 -12.62
CA ALA A 149 -1.89 -6.53 -14.02
C ALA A 149 -0.79 -5.92 -14.92
N PRO A 150 -0.10 -4.83 -14.56
CA PRO A 150 0.94 -4.23 -15.38
C PRO A 150 2.21 -5.07 -15.53
N VAL A 151 2.50 -5.95 -14.56
CA VAL A 151 3.77 -6.71 -14.48
C VAL A 151 3.61 -8.20 -14.80
N LEU A 152 2.37 -8.71 -14.91
CA LEU A 152 2.11 -10.14 -15.18
C LEU A 152 2.84 -10.67 -16.42
N ARG A 153 2.92 -9.88 -17.48
CA ARG A 153 3.56 -10.29 -18.74
C ARG A 153 5.08 -10.48 -18.62
N TYR A 154 5.68 -9.96 -17.54
CA TYR A 154 7.12 -10.08 -17.27
C TYR A 154 7.46 -11.25 -16.35
N GLY A 155 6.49 -12.13 -16.06
CA GLY A 155 6.71 -13.26 -15.15
C GLY A 155 6.92 -12.84 -13.70
N TYR A 156 6.21 -11.79 -13.25
CA TYR A 156 6.36 -11.27 -11.90
C TYR A 156 6.06 -12.30 -10.81
N THR A 157 7.01 -12.51 -9.93
CA THR A 157 6.96 -13.45 -8.79
C THR A 157 7.00 -12.77 -7.42
N GLY A 158 7.12 -11.44 -7.38
CA GLY A 158 7.27 -10.64 -6.14
C GLY A 158 5.99 -10.44 -5.34
N TYR A 159 4.88 -11.11 -5.65
CA TYR A 159 3.64 -11.05 -4.86
C TYR A 159 3.68 -12.13 -3.78
N VAL A 160 4.14 -11.76 -2.56
CA VAL A 160 4.50 -12.69 -1.50
C VAL A 160 3.52 -12.60 -0.33
N SER A 161 2.99 -13.77 0.08
CA SER A 161 2.13 -13.87 1.26
C SER A 161 2.88 -13.50 2.55
N SER A 162 2.23 -12.70 3.39
CA SER A 162 2.76 -12.31 4.72
C SER A 162 3.14 -13.51 5.61
N VAL A 163 2.50 -14.67 5.43
CA VAL A 163 2.85 -15.92 6.15
C VAL A 163 4.21 -16.47 5.72
N ASN A 164 4.59 -16.27 4.46
CA ASN A 164 5.84 -16.78 3.90
C ASN A 164 6.96 -15.72 3.86
N LEU A 165 6.67 -14.50 4.25
CA LEU A 165 7.56 -13.35 4.08
C LEU A 165 8.95 -13.57 4.67
N LEU A 166 9.04 -14.01 5.92
CA LEU A 166 10.34 -14.24 6.57
C LEU A 166 11.16 -15.33 5.86
N ARG A 167 10.51 -16.43 5.46
CA ARG A 167 11.16 -17.49 4.70
C ARG A 167 11.67 -16.97 3.35
N PHE A 168 10.84 -16.22 2.65
CA PHE A 168 11.19 -15.61 1.37
C PHE A 168 12.37 -14.65 1.53
N ALA A 169 12.34 -13.75 2.49
CA ALA A 169 13.42 -12.79 2.72
C ALA A 169 14.75 -13.48 3.09
N LEU A 170 14.71 -14.55 3.89
CA LEU A 170 15.91 -15.32 4.22
C LEU A 170 16.50 -16.07 3.02
N SER A 171 15.65 -16.61 2.13
CA SER A 171 16.12 -17.30 0.92
C SER A 171 16.67 -16.36 -0.16
N HIS A 172 16.35 -15.07 -0.08
CA HIS A 172 16.78 -14.02 -1.02
C HIS A 172 17.62 -12.92 -0.32
N LYS A 173 18.29 -13.26 0.78
CA LYS A 173 19.03 -12.27 1.58
C LYS A 173 20.23 -11.67 0.85
N GLU A 174 20.76 -12.36 -0.15
CA GLU A 174 21.85 -11.87 -1.01
C GLU A 174 21.33 -11.05 -2.21
N ASP A 175 20.01 -11.13 -2.48
CA ASP A 175 19.37 -10.38 -3.55
C ASP A 175 18.92 -9.02 -3.01
N LYS A 176 19.34 -7.95 -3.62
CA LYS A 176 18.91 -6.60 -3.24
C LYS A 176 17.44 -6.42 -3.59
N LYS A 177 16.53 -6.55 -2.60
CA LYS A 177 15.08 -6.47 -2.77
C LYS A 177 14.48 -5.32 -1.97
N ILE A 178 13.37 -4.78 -2.51
CA ILE A 178 12.51 -3.81 -1.82
C ILE A 178 11.23 -4.52 -1.40
N TYR A 179 10.94 -4.53 -0.11
CA TYR A 179 9.75 -5.17 0.47
C TYR A 179 8.72 -4.12 0.84
N ILE A 180 7.62 -4.04 0.11
CA ILE A 180 6.50 -3.12 0.41
C ILE A 180 5.51 -3.84 1.32
N ILE A 181 5.36 -3.32 2.56
CA ILE A 181 4.62 -3.98 3.63
C ILE A 181 3.58 -3.01 4.22
N PRO A 182 2.27 -3.23 3.98
CA PRO A 182 1.22 -2.49 4.67
C PRO A 182 1.22 -2.81 6.17
N THR A 183 1.23 -1.79 7.04
CA THR A 183 1.41 -1.96 8.50
C THR A 183 0.31 -1.34 9.35
N ASP A 184 -0.71 -0.74 8.75
CA ASP A 184 -1.77 0.00 9.42
C ASP A 184 -3.01 -0.83 9.81
N GLN A 185 -2.94 -2.15 9.64
CA GLN A 185 -4.02 -3.05 10.04
C GLN A 185 -3.74 -3.70 11.40
N CYS A 186 -4.79 -4.30 11.99
CA CYS A 186 -4.67 -5.02 13.25
C CYS A 186 -3.73 -6.24 13.11
N PRO A 187 -2.78 -6.43 14.04
CA PRO A 187 -1.93 -7.61 14.09
C PRO A 187 -2.74 -8.91 14.15
N TYR A 188 -2.15 -10.03 13.73
CA TYR A 188 -2.76 -11.34 13.87
C TYR A 188 -3.02 -11.66 15.34
N ARG A 189 -4.11 -12.39 15.64
CA ARG A 189 -4.52 -12.76 17.01
C ARG A 189 -3.41 -13.45 17.81
N ASN A 190 -2.52 -14.17 17.14
CA ASN A 190 -1.42 -14.93 17.76
C ASN A 190 -0.10 -14.14 17.77
N SER A 191 -0.12 -12.84 17.47
CA SER A 191 1.08 -12.02 17.60
C SER A 191 1.41 -11.83 19.08
N THR A 192 2.59 -12.29 19.48
CA THR A 192 3.11 -12.18 20.86
C THR A 192 3.71 -10.81 21.14
N VAL A 193 4.02 -10.03 20.12
CA VAL A 193 4.60 -8.70 20.24
C VAL A 193 3.46 -7.68 20.13
N ASN A 194 3.18 -7.02 21.25
CA ASN A 194 2.05 -6.11 21.37
C ASN A 194 2.54 -4.72 21.79
N ASP A 195 3.02 -3.95 20.83
CA ASP A 195 3.14 -2.52 21.07
C ASP A 195 1.77 -1.89 20.85
N VAL A 196 1.36 -1.14 21.84
CA VAL A 196 0.11 -0.38 21.82
C VAL A 196 0.48 1.10 21.81
N VAL A 197 0.03 1.79 20.76
CA VAL A 197 0.18 3.25 20.63
C VAL A 197 -1.19 3.91 20.72
N ASP A 198 -1.23 5.14 21.17
CA ASP A 198 -2.44 5.95 21.04
C ASP A 198 -2.55 6.45 19.60
N PHE A 199 -3.57 5.97 18.88
CA PHE A 199 -3.87 6.41 17.54
C PHE A 199 -5.32 6.92 17.46
N MET A 200 -5.46 8.22 17.18
CA MET A 200 -6.77 8.89 17.08
C MET A 200 -7.64 8.66 18.33
N HIS A 201 -7.07 8.92 19.50
CA HIS A 201 -7.71 8.75 20.81
C HIS A 201 -8.11 7.30 21.15
N GLN A 202 -7.46 6.32 20.55
CA GLN A 202 -7.73 4.91 20.82
C GLN A 202 -6.42 4.13 21.01
N PRO A 203 -6.31 3.29 22.06
CA PRO A 203 -5.19 2.38 22.21
C PRO A 203 -5.21 1.36 21.05
N THR A 204 -4.20 1.43 20.19
CA THR A 204 -4.16 0.68 18.93
C THR A 204 -2.93 -0.22 18.91
N ARG A 205 -3.14 -1.51 18.63
CA ARG A 205 -2.05 -2.46 18.42
C ARG A 205 -1.39 -2.23 17.07
N THR A 206 -0.06 -2.25 17.03
CA THR A 206 0.73 -2.02 15.82
C THR A 206 1.27 -3.32 15.24
N MET A 207 1.44 -3.35 13.91
CA MET A 207 2.07 -4.47 13.21
C MET A 207 3.58 -4.28 13.15
N LEU A 208 4.33 -5.14 13.86
CA LEU A 208 5.79 -5.05 13.93
C LEU A 208 6.53 -5.97 12.93
N GLY A 209 5.80 -6.75 12.12
CA GLY A 209 6.40 -7.74 11.23
C GLY A 209 7.43 -7.16 10.25
N GLY A 210 7.13 -6.02 9.65
CA GLY A 210 8.06 -5.34 8.74
C GLY A 210 9.32 -4.84 9.45
N ALA A 211 9.15 -4.18 10.60
CA ALA A 211 10.27 -3.70 11.41
C ALA A 211 11.14 -4.85 11.91
N SER A 212 10.52 -5.94 12.37
CA SER A 212 11.25 -7.14 12.85
C SER A 212 12.10 -7.79 11.76
N ILE A 213 11.59 -7.87 10.53
CA ILE A 213 12.36 -8.40 9.40
C ILE A 213 13.51 -7.46 9.05
N ALA A 214 13.25 -6.16 8.99
CA ALA A 214 14.28 -5.17 8.71
C ALA A 214 15.41 -5.22 9.75
N HIS A 215 15.06 -5.29 11.05
CA HIS A 215 16.03 -5.42 12.13
C HIS A 215 16.88 -6.69 11.99
N LYS A 216 16.24 -7.85 11.76
CA LYS A 216 16.92 -9.16 11.65
C LYS A 216 17.86 -9.25 10.44
N LEU A 217 17.53 -8.57 9.34
CA LEU A 217 18.27 -8.66 8.07
C LEU A 217 19.12 -7.41 7.78
N HIS A 218 19.22 -6.48 8.74
CA HIS A 218 19.99 -5.24 8.63
C HIS A 218 19.54 -4.34 7.45
N TYR A 219 18.25 -4.36 7.13
CA TYR A 219 17.70 -3.60 6.01
C TYR A 219 17.48 -2.12 6.38
N SER A 220 17.53 -1.26 5.37
CA SER A 220 17.03 0.11 5.49
C SER A 220 15.52 0.14 5.57
N VAL A 221 14.96 1.11 6.28
CA VAL A 221 13.51 1.25 6.45
C VAL A 221 13.05 2.63 6.01
N PHE A 222 12.02 2.63 5.16
CA PHE A 222 11.33 3.82 4.68
C PHE A 222 9.83 3.73 4.99
N TYR A 223 9.19 4.87 5.12
CA TYR A 223 7.74 4.98 5.06
C TYR A 223 7.35 5.59 3.72
N MET A 224 6.39 4.97 3.03
CA MET A 224 5.81 5.46 1.78
C MET A 224 4.42 6.02 2.04
N SER A 225 4.21 7.29 1.70
CA SER A 225 2.89 7.90 1.67
C SER A 225 2.39 8.04 0.25
N LEU A 226 1.12 7.68 0.02
CA LEU A 226 0.43 7.84 -1.25
C LEU A 226 -0.62 8.94 -1.09
N ILE A 227 -0.26 10.16 -1.44
CA ILE A 227 -1.07 11.36 -1.20
C ILE A 227 -1.92 11.66 -2.43
N PRO A 228 -3.27 11.73 -2.31
CA PRO A 228 -4.12 12.19 -3.39
C PRO A 228 -3.96 13.71 -3.56
N VAL A 229 -3.37 14.16 -4.67
CA VAL A 229 -3.20 15.60 -5.00
C VAL A 229 -4.38 16.16 -5.77
N SER A 230 -4.97 15.33 -6.61
CA SER A 230 -6.23 15.62 -7.30
C SER A 230 -6.93 14.31 -7.66
N ARG A 231 -8.11 14.41 -8.19
CA ARG A 231 -8.89 13.23 -8.56
C ARG A 231 -8.18 12.39 -9.63
N GLY A 232 -7.80 11.16 -9.27
CA GLY A 232 -7.06 10.25 -10.13
C GLY A 232 -5.58 10.56 -10.29
N HIS A 233 -5.03 11.39 -9.41
CA HIS A 233 -3.61 11.69 -9.37
C HIS A 233 -3.10 11.62 -7.93
N TYR A 234 -2.01 10.88 -7.75
CA TYR A 234 -1.38 10.62 -6.46
C TYR A 234 0.10 10.93 -6.52
N GLU A 235 0.65 11.39 -5.42
CA GLU A 235 2.10 11.48 -5.22
C GLU A 235 2.57 10.41 -4.25
N TRP A 236 3.62 9.70 -4.62
CA TRP A 236 4.35 8.79 -3.74
C TRP A 236 5.61 9.45 -3.23
N THR A 237 5.62 9.67 -1.93
CA THR A 237 6.76 10.26 -1.22
C THR A 237 7.32 9.25 -0.24
N PHE A 238 8.63 9.10 -0.24
CA PHE A 238 9.35 8.24 0.70
C PHE A 238 9.97 9.08 1.80
N LYS A 239 9.86 8.60 3.04
CA LYS A 239 10.54 9.17 4.20
C LYS A 239 11.44 8.10 4.79
N GLU A 240 12.74 8.39 4.85
CA GLU A 240 13.69 7.50 5.54
C GLU A 240 13.38 7.46 7.03
N ILE A 241 13.31 6.25 7.59
CA ILE A 241 13.20 6.00 9.04
C ILE A 241 14.58 5.68 9.59
N CYS A 242 15.29 4.74 8.94
CA CYS A 242 16.67 4.43 9.28
C CYS A 242 17.41 3.75 8.12
N ARG A 243 18.75 3.89 8.10
CA ARG A 243 19.64 3.24 7.12
C ARG A 243 19.92 1.78 7.48
N ASN A 244 19.90 1.43 8.74
CA ASN A 244 20.11 0.07 9.22
C ASN A 244 19.25 -0.17 10.45
N ALA A 245 18.22 -0.99 10.30
CA ALA A 245 17.27 -1.25 11.38
C ALA A 245 17.86 -2.03 12.57
N SER A 246 18.99 -2.71 12.40
CA SER A 246 19.63 -3.43 13.52
C SER A 246 20.27 -2.52 14.58
N THR A 247 20.40 -1.23 14.28
CA THR A 247 20.97 -0.24 15.20
C THR A 247 19.92 0.51 16.01
N MET A 248 18.63 0.19 15.85
CA MET A 248 17.49 0.83 16.53
C MET A 248 17.01 0.03 17.73
#